data_83db920e83d7381489a21875c7b2e7c1
#
_entry.id   83db920e83d7381489a21875c7b2e7c1
#
_cell.length_a   1.000
_cell.length_b   1.000
_cell.length_c   1.000
_cell.angle_alpha   90.00
_cell.angle_beta   90.00
_cell.angle_gamma   90.00
#
_symmetry.space_group_name_H-M   'P 1'
#
loop_
_entity.id
_entity.type
_entity.pdbx_description
1 polymer ?
#
loop_
_entity_poly.entity_id
_entity_poly.type
_entity_poly.pdbx_seq_one_letter_code
_entity_poly.pdbx_strand_id
1 'polypeptide(L)'
;MKRMTPSPGPVLPPSVRLFAEFIVIILGVLIALAADTWRESRQEVADAERHLYALRDDMAESVTTLRSWRATRDSMEYSLVQLLEMDLSAAQPDAVSARLYQGLFMIGNYEPRLASMRDLEATGEVRLLSPEIRLGLAELGQRLGDFRKLEDDLIESQQGLIDPFLAREFPLAAVLREADALPISARSTTTRDWEPLTSDHARSLMAFKLSLMKIGTERGSALEEQMLELLGLVEGRVSELDR
;
A
#
# COMPACT_ATOMS: atom_id res chain seq x y z
N MET A 1 -0.89 -68.29 -63.71
CA MET A 1 -0.96 -67.12 -62.80
C MET A 1 -2.43 -66.83 -62.44
N LYS A 2 -2.87 -67.19 -61.24
CA LYS A 2 -4.25 -67.01 -60.78
C LYS A 2 -4.31 -65.63 -60.15
N ARG A 3 -5.03 -64.67 -60.70
CA ARG A 3 -5.28 -63.37 -60.11
C ARG A 3 -6.22 -63.55 -58.91
N MET A 4 -5.72 -63.30 -57.67
CA MET A 4 -6.53 -63.21 -56.51
C MET A 4 -7.31 -61.90 -56.59
N THR A 5 -8.62 -61.99 -56.76
CA THR A 5 -9.53 -60.85 -56.58
C THR A 5 -9.66 -60.56 -55.09
N PRO A 6 -9.46 -59.27 -54.62
CA PRO A 6 -9.68 -58.93 -53.21
C PRO A 6 -11.16 -59.12 -52.89
N SER A 7 -11.46 -59.84 -51.81
CA SER A 7 -12.80 -59.98 -51.23
C SER A 7 -13.34 -58.61 -50.80
N PRO A 8 -14.58 -58.25 -51.20
CA PRO A 8 -15.19 -57.01 -50.72
C PRO A 8 -15.40 -57.13 -49.15
N GLY A 9 -14.77 -56.21 -48.42
CA GLY A 9 -14.94 -56.15 -47.01
C GLY A 9 -16.40 -55.86 -46.66
N PRO A 10 -16.85 -56.14 -45.41
CA PRO A 10 -18.24 -55.96 -44.99
C PRO A 10 -18.66 -54.51 -45.12
N VAL A 11 -19.62 -54.21 -45.99
CA VAL A 11 -20.22 -52.88 -46.15
C VAL A 11 -21.21 -52.70 -44.98
N LEU A 12 -20.86 -51.85 -44.02
CA LEU A 12 -21.75 -51.47 -42.94
C LEU A 12 -23.02 -50.79 -43.48
N PRO A 13 -24.20 -51.08 -42.87
CA PRO A 13 -25.44 -50.46 -43.30
C PRO A 13 -25.35 -48.90 -43.11
N PRO A 14 -25.96 -48.12 -44.02
CA PRO A 14 -25.82 -46.65 -44.03
C PRO A 14 -26.19 -45.94 -42.72
N SER A 15 -27.13 -46.52 -41.95
CA SER A 15 -27.52 -46.04 -40.63
C SER A 15 -26.41 -46.16 -39.59
N VAL A 16 -25.65 -47.25 -39.61
CA VAL A 16 -24.52 -47.48 -38.70
C VAL A 16 -23.36 -46.53 -39.02
N ARG A 17 -23.14 -46.27 -40.32
CA ARG A 17 -22.12 -45.32 -40.76
C ARG A 17 -22.45 -43.88 -40.32
N LEU A 18 -23.68 -43.42 -40.53
CA LEU A 18 -24.15 -42.11 -40.07
C LEU A 18 -24.04 -41.97 -38.53
N PHE A 19 -24.38 -43.01 -37.81
CA PHE A 19 -24.25 -43.01 -36.31
C PHE A 19 -22.78 -42.96 -35.86
N ALA A 20 -21.90 -43.67 -36.54
CA ALA A 20 -20.47 -43.63 -36.26
C ALA A 20 -19.87 -42.24 -36.60
N GLU A 21 -20.25 -41.64 -37.71
CA GLU A 21 -19.84 -40.28 -38.08
C GLU A 21 -20.33 -39.24 -37.03
N PHE A 22 -21.56 -39.38 -36.55
CA PHE A 22 -22.11 -38.52 -35.50
C PHE A 22 -21.37 -38.66 -34.15
N ILE A 23 -21.04 -39.88 -33.73
CA ILE A 23 -20.24 -40.16 -32.54
C ILE A 23 -18.83 -39.54 -32.67
N VAL A 24 -18.19 -39.67 -33.81
CA VAL A 24 -16.85 -39.09 -34.06
C VAL A 24 -16.89 -37.56 -33.96
N ILE A 25 -17.93 -36.91 -34.49
CA ILE A 25 -18.08 -35.45 -34.40
C ILE A 25 -18.27 -35.03 -32.91
N ILE A 26 -19.15 -35.71 -32.17
CA ILE A 26 -19.38 -35.42 -30.78
C ILE A 26 -18.09 -35.61 -29.95
N LEU A 27 -17.38 -36.71 -30.21
CA LEU A 27 -16.12 -36.99 -29.50
C LEU A 27 -15.06 -35.92 -29.80
N GLY A 28 -14.98 -35.47 -31.06
CA GLY A 28 -14.10 -34.40 -31.49
C GLY A 28 -14.39 -33.08 -30.78
N VAL A 29 -15.68 -32.71 -30.65
CA VAL A 29 -16.10 -31.52 -29.91
C VAL A 29 -15.80 -31.63 -28.41
N LEU A 30 -16.06 -32.77 -27.79
CA LEU A 30 -15.78 -33.01 -26.37
C LEU A 30 -14.28 -32.96 -26.06
N ILE A 31 -13.44 -33.53 -26.95
CA ILE A 31 -11.97 -33.44 -26.81
C ILE A 31 -11.49 -32.01 -26.95
N ALA A 32 -12.03 -31.26 -27.91
CA ALA A 32 -11.68 -29.86 -28.09
C ALA A 32 -12.06 -29.01 -26.84
N LEU A 33 -13.27 -29.17 -26.31
CA LEU A 33 -13.72 -28.51 -25.13
C LEU A 33 -12.86 -28.90 -23.89
N ALA A 34 -12.54 -30.18 -23.72
CA ALA A 34 -11.68 -30.65 -22.65
C ALA A 34 -10.26 -30.05 -22.75
N ALA A 35 -9.71 -29.94 -23.97
CA ALA A 35 -8.40 -29.35 -24.23
C ALA A 35 -8.41 -27.84 -23.91
N ASP A 36 -9.48 -27.12 -24.28
CA ASP A 36 -9.64 -25.69 -23.97
C ASP A 36 -9.77 -25.46 -22.46
N THR A 37 -10.61 -26.22 -21.77
CA THR A 37 -10.76 -26.14 -20.31
C THR A 37 -9.44 -26.43 -19.58
N TRP A 38 -8.69 -27.44 -20.05
CA TRP A 38 -7.40 -27.78 -19.46
C TRP A 38 -6.35 -26.67 -19.68
N ARG A 39 -6.34 -26.05 -20.86
CA ARG A 39 -5.45 -24.94 -21.17
C ARG A 39 -5.81 -23.71 -20.32
N GLU A 40 -7.10 -23.39 -20.20
CA GLU A 40 -7.61 -22.28 -19.37
C GLU A 40 -7.23 -22.49 -17.90
N SER A 41 -7.46 -23.68 -17.35
CA SER A 41 -7.08 -24.01 -15.98
C SER A 41 -5.57 -23.88 -15.71
N ARG A 42 -4.71 -24.28 -16.68
CA ARG A 42 -3.27 -24.08 -16.54
C ARG A 42 -2.87 -22.60 -16.60
N GLN A 43 -3.56 -21.82 -17.40
CA GLN A 43 -3.32 -20.38 -17.49
C GLN A 43 -3.74 -19.67 -16.21
N GLU A 44 -4.89 -20.02 -15.63
CA GLU A 44 -5.34 -19.49 -14.35
C GLU A 44 -4.33 -19.78 -13.21
N VAL A 45 -3.76 -20.98 -13.16
CA VAL A 45 -2.72 -21.31 -12.18
C VAL A 45 -1.47 -20.45 -12.38
N ALA A 46 -0.99 -20.29 -13.60
CA ALA A 46 0.20 -19.48 -13.90
C ALA A 46 -0.04 -17.98 -13.60
N ASP A 47 -1.26 -17.50 -13.81
CA ASP A 47 -1.65 -16.12 -13.50
C ASP A 47 -1.73 -15.93 -11.97
N ALA A 48 -2.32 -16.88 -11.24
CA ALA A 48 -2.35 -16.86 -9.77
C ALA A 48 -0.94 -16.84 -9.16
N GLU A 49 -0.02 -17.67 -9.69
CA GLU A 49 1.38 -17.68 -9.26
C GLU A 49 2.04 -16.31 -9.48
N ARG A 50 1.88 -15.72 -10.65
CA ARG A 50 2.43 -14.39 -10.97
C ARG A 50 1.91 -13.32 -10.02
N HIS A 51 0.62 -13.34 -9.72
CA HIS A 51 0.01 -12.41 -8.79
C HIS A 51 0.52 -12.60 -7.36
N LEU A 52 0.76 -13.83 -6.90
CA LEU A 52 1.32 -14.07 -5.58
C LEU A 52 2.73 -13.51 -5.44
N TYR A 53 3.61 -13.67 -6.44
CA TYR A 53 4.95 -13.08 -6.41
C TYR A 53 4.89 -11.55 -6.41
N ALA A 54 4.07 -10.94 -7.28
CA ALA A 54 3.91 -9.50 -7.33
C ALA A 54 3.36 -8.94 -6.02
N LEU A 55 2.37 -9.61 -5.43
CA LEU A 55 1.76 -9.22 -4.15
C LEU A 55 2.77 -9.31 -3.00
N ARG A 56 3.58 -10.37 -2.94
CA ARG A 56 4.66 -10.53 -1.96
C ARG A 56 5.64 -9.35 -2.02
N ASP A 57 6.12 -9.03 -3.22
CA ASP A 57 7.12 -7.99 -3.42
C ASP A 57 6.57 -6.61 -3.09
N ASP A 58 5.36 -6.26 -3.55
CA ASP A 58 4.66 -5.02 -3.21
C ASP A 58 4.44 -4.87 -1.69
N MET A 59 4.04 -5.94 -1.02
CA MET A 59 3.80 -5.92 0.43
C MET A 59 5.09 -5.75 1.22
N ALA A 60 6.17 -6.44 0.84
CA ALA A 60 7.48 -6.32 1.49
C ALA A 60 8.03 -4.88 1.37
N GLU A 61 7.89 -4.26 0.18
CA GLU A 61 8.26 -2.85 -0.04
C GLU A 61 7.37 -1.92 0.79
N SER A 62 6.06 -2.16 0.83
CA SER A 62 5.10 -1.35 1.59
C SER A 62 5.36 -1.40 3.10
N VAL A 63 5.68 -2.57 3.66
CA VAL A 63 6.09 -2.72 5.07
C VAL A 63 7.35 -1.89 5.36
N THR A 64 8.35 -1.97 4.48
CA THR A 64 9.60 -1.22 4.63
C THR A 64 9.34 0.30 4.62
N THR A 65 8.52 0.77 3.71
CA THR A 65 8.13 2.18 3.59
C THR A 65 7.32 2.64 4.81
N LEU A 66 6.41 1.81 5.31
CA LEU A 66 5.61 2.10 6.51
C LEU A 66 6.50 2.24 7.76
N ARG A 67 7.51 1.39 7.91
CA ARG A 67 8.49 1.49 9.00
C ARG A 67 9.29 2.79 8.95
N SER A 68 9.72 3.19 7.76
CA SER A 68 10.43 4.47 7.55
C SER A 68 9.53 5.66 7.88
N TRP A 69 8.27 5.63 7.46
CA TRP A 69 7.27 6.64 7.81
C TRP A 69 7.05 6.72 9.32
N ARG A 70 6.93 5.59 10.02
CA ARG A 70 6.78 5.56 11.48
C ARG A 70 7.96 6.19 12.18
N ALA A 71 9.20 5.85 11.79
CA ALA A 71 10.40 6.46 12.38
C ALA A 71 10.43 7.98 12.20
N THR A 72 9.98 8.48 11.04
CA THR A 72 9.82 9.91 10.80
C THR A 72 8.77 10.51 11.72
N ARG A 73 7.62 9.85 11.87
CA ARG A 73 6.52 10.28 12.75
C ARG A 73 6.94 10.34 14.20
N ASP A 74 7.64 9.32 14.71
CA ASP A 74 8.18 9.28 16.07
C ASP A 74 9.10 10.49 16.33
N SER A 75 9.95 10.84 15.37
CA SER A 75 10.82 12.01 15.44
C SER A 75 10.05 13.34 15.49
N MET A 76 8.96 13.44 14.72
CA MET A 76 8.06 14.60 14.74
C MET A 76 7.33 14.71 16.08
N GLU A 77 6.77 13.61 16.58
CA GLU A 77 6.11 13.55 17.91
C GLU A 77 7.06 13.96 19.02
N TYR A 78 8.29 13.41 19.02
CA TYR A 78 9.31 13.80 19.97
C TYR A 78 9.59 15.31 19.92
N SER A 79 9.69 15.88 18.71
CA SER A 79 9.94 17.32 18.55
C SER A 79 8.80 18.18 19.05
N LEU A 80 7.53 17.76 18.87
CA LEU A 80 6.36 18.44 19.42
C LEU A 80 6.32 18.39 20.96
N VAL A 81 6.62 17.22 21.53
CA VAL A 81 6.69 17.09 23.00
C VAL A 81 7.76 18.01 23.55
N GLN A 82 8.96 18.02 22.94
CA GLN A 82 10.04 18.90 23.36
C GLN A 82 9.66 20.39 23.29
N LEU A 83 8.93 20.83 22.24
CA LEU A 83 8.45 22.20 22.13
C LEU A 83 7.44 22.55 23.25
N LEU A 84 6.57 21.62 23.62
CA LEU A 84 5.57 21.81 24.67
C LEU A 84 6.19 21.91 26.08
N GLU A 85 7.33 21.24 26.32
CA GLU A 85 8.01 21.14 27.58
C GLU A 85 9.19 22.11 27.76
N MET A 86 9.70 22.66 26.63
CA MET A 86 10.91 23.50 26.62
C MET A 86 10.66 24.85 27.28
N ASP A 87 11.63 25.29 28.09
CA ASP A 87 11.71 26.68 28.51
C ASP A 87 12.26 27.54 27.36
N LEU A 88 11.36 28.17 26.60
CA LEU A 88 11.69 28.93 25.42
C LEU A 88 12.51 30.21 25.76
N SER A 89 12.47 30.67 27.01
CA SER A 89 13.23 31.86 27.45
C SER A 89 14.71 31.57 27.59
N ALA A 90 15.08 30.33 27.90
CA ALA A 90 16.45 29.86 28.08
C ALA A 90 16.97 29.05 26.88
N ALA A 91 16.09 28.71 25.90
CA ALA A 91 16.43 27.82 24.80
C ALA A 91 17.27 28.55 23.73
N GLN A 92 18.18 27.80 23.11
CA GLN A 92 18.94 28.27 21.97
C GLN A 92 18.02 28.40 20.74
N PRO A 93 18.09 29.53 19.97
CA PRO A 93 17.22 29.75 18.83
C PRO A 93 17.23 28.64 17.77
N ASP A 94 18.41 28.06 17.49
CA ASP A 94 18.55 27.00 16.51
C ASP A 94 17.85 25.70 16.97
N ALA A 95 17.89 25.40 18.26
CA ALA A 95 17.19 24.26 18.83
C ALA A 95 15.66 24.42 18.74
N VAL A 96 15.13 25.61 19.02
CA VAL A 96 13.70 25.91 18.87
C VAL A 96 13.28 25.82 17.42
N SER A 97 14.06 26.43 16.49
CA SER A 97 13.77 26.37 15.04
C SER A 97 13.74 24.95 14.50
N ALA A 98 14.71 24.12 14.89
CA ALA A 98 14.77 22.72 14.47
C ALA A 98 13.54 21.93 14.96
N ARG A 99 13.15 22.10 16.22
CA ARG A 99 11.95 21.46 16.80
C ARG A 99 10.66 21.97 16.17
N LEU A 100 10.57 23.29 15.94
CA LEU A 100 9.43 23.91 15.29
C LEU A 100 9.26 23.37 13.86
N TYR A 101 10.36 23.33 13.10
CA TYR A 101 10.35 22.76 11.77
C TYR A 101 9.91 21.29 11.78
N GLN A 102 10.58 20.46 12.56
CA GLN A 102 10.33 19.03 12.56
C GLN A 102 8.96 18.67 13.15
N GLY A 103 8.53 19.35 14.21
CA GLY A 103 7.26 19.03 14.88
C GLY A 103 6.04 19.69 14.26
N LEU A 104 6.13 20.98 13.90
CA LEU A 104 4.96 21.73 13.42
C LEU A 104 4.88 21.90 11.91
N PHE A 105 6.01 22.10 11.22
CA PHE A 105 5.99 22.30 9.76
C PHE A 105 5.92 20.99 9.00
N MET A 106 6.65 19.98 9.42
CA MET A 106 6.68 18.72 8.67
C MET A 106 5.34 17.99 8.72
N ILE A 107 4.99 17.42 7.57
CA ILE A 107 3.90 16.46 7.42
C ILE A 107 4.54 15.17 6.91
N GLY A 108 4.41 14.10 7.67
CA GLY A 108 4.77 12.77 7.18
C GLY A 108 3.57 12.17 6.47
N ASN A 109 3.69 11.83 5.21
CA ASN A 109 2.67 11.13 4.46
C ASN A 109 3.15 9.71 4.13
N TYR A 110 2.25 8.73 4.24
CA TYR A 110 2.50 7.36 3.85
C TYR A 110 1.56 6.96 2.72
N GLU A 111 2.13 6.54 1.60
CA GLU A 111 1.40 5.99 0.49
C GLU A 111 1.91 4.58 0.17
N PRO A 112 1.13 3.52 0.49
CA PRO A 112 1.54 2.15 0.22
C PRO A 112 1.55 1.86 -1.27
N ARG A 113 2.58 1.17 -1.72
CA ARG A 113 2.69 0.67 -3.09
C ARG A 113 2.08 -0.73 -3.17
N LEU A 114 0.78 -0.79 -3.42
CA LEU A 114 0.01 -2.03 -3.57
C LEU A 114 -0.65 -2.06 -4.97
N ALA A 115 0.18 -1.95 -6.02
CA ALA A 115 -0.28 -1.98 -7.40
C ALA A 115 -0.88 -3.34 -7.75
N SER A 116 -0.24 -4.44 -7.33
CA SER A 116 -0.72 -5.80 -7.53
C SER A 116 -2.08 -6.07 -6.89
N MET A 117 -2.35 -5.53 -5.70
CA MET A 117 -3.66 -5.62 -5.05
C MET A 117 -4.73 -4.90 -5.88
N ARG A 118 -4.46 -3.68 -6.37
CA ARG A 118 -5.39 -2.92 -7.20
C ARG A 118 -5.67 -3.61 -8.53
N ASP A 119 -4.64 -4.20 -9.15
CA ASP A 119 -4.78 -4.93 -10.41
C ASP A 119 -5.64 -6.19 -10.21
N LEU A 120 -5.42 -6.95 -9.15
CA LEU A 120 -6.24 -8.11 -8.77
C LEU A 120 -7.71 -7.75 -8.56
N GLU A 121 -7.98 -6.61 -7.91
CA GLU A 121 -9.35 -6.11 -7.69
C GLU A 121 -9.98 -5.65 -9.01
N ALA A 122 -9.24 -4.91 -9.84
CA ALA A 122 -9.74 -4.37 -11.10
C ALA A 122 -10.04 -5.45 -12.14
N THR A 123 -9.25 -6.52 -12.19
CA THR A 123 -9.43 -7.64 -13.13
C THR A 123 -10.39 -8.70 -12.59
N GLY A 124 -10.70 -8.68 -11.29
CA GLY A 124 -11.47 -9.72 -10.61
C GLY A 124 -10.70 -11.02 -10.39
N GLU A 125 -9.39 -11.02 -10.63
CA GLU A 125 -8.50 -12.18 -10.48
C GLU A 125 -8.18 -12.53 -9.03
N VAL A 126 -8.62 -11.69 -8.08
CA VAL A 126 -8.65 -12.01 -6.63
C VAL A 126 -9.28 -13.38 -6.39
N ARG A 127 -10.24 -13.82 -7.22
CA ARG A 127 -10.88 -15.15 -7.15
C ARG A 127 -9.92 -16.32 -7.29
N LEU A 128 -8.76 -16.11 -7.94
CA LEU A 128 -7.73 -17.12 -8.14
C LEU A 128 -6.90 -17.41 -6.89
N LEU A 129 -6.93 -16.49 -5.91
CA LEU A 129 -6.21 -16.61 -4.66
C LEU A 129 -6.97 -17.47 -3.65
N SER A 130 -6.25 -18.00 -2.64
CA SER A 130 -6.87 -18.78 -1.56
C SER A 130 -7.88 -17.91 -0.77
N PRO A 131 -8.90 -18.54 -0.13
CA PRO A 131 -9.89 -17.83 0.67
C PRO A 131 -9.25 -16.97 1.77
N GLU A 132 -8.19 -17.46 2.41
CA GLU A 132 -7.47 -16.79 3.50
C GLU A 132 -6.79 -15.52 2.99
N ILE A 133 -6.09 -15.59 1.84
CA ILE A 133 -5.44 -14.43 1.22
C ILE A 133 -6.49 -13.41 0.78
N ARG A 134 -7.61 -13.85 0.19
CA ARG A 134 -8.70 -12.95 -0.21
C ARG A 134 -9.29 -12.19 0.97
N LEU A 135 -9.51 -12.88 2.09
CA LEU A 135 -10.01 -12.25 3.31
C LEU A 135 -8.98 -11.24 3.85
N GLY A 136 -7.71 -11.62 3.93
CA GLY A 136 -6.64 -10.74 4.37
C GLY A 136 -6.49 -9.48 3.50
N LEU A 137 -6.64 -9.61 2.17
CA LEU A 137 -6.64 -8.45 1.26
C LEU A 137 -7.83 -7.52 1.50
N ALA A 138 -9.03 -8.06 1.72
CA ALA A 138 -10.21 -7.25 2.01
C ALA A 138 -10.07 -6.49 3.34
N GLU A 139 -9.57 -7.13 4.39
CA GLU A 139 -9.28 -6.50 5.68
C GLU A 139 -8.19 -5.44 5.58
N LEU A 140 -7.12 -5.73 4.83
CA LEU A 140 -6.05 -4.76 4.54
C LEU A 140 -6.60 -3.54 3.81
N GLY A 141 -7.45 -3.73 2.80
CA GLY A 141 -8.10 -2.65 2.06
C GLY A 141 -8.92 -1.73 2.96
N GLN A 142 -9.68 -2.30 3.90
CA GLN A 142 -10.45 -1.53 4.88
C GLN A 142 -9.54 -0.72 5.81
N ARG A 143 -8.51 -1.35 6.41
CA ARG A 143 -7.55 -0.66 7.29
C ARG A 143 -6.78 0.46 6.58
N LEU A 144 -6.41 0.24 5.31
CA LEU A 144 -5.80 1.27 4.48
C LEU A 144 -6.74 2.46 4.23
N GLY A 145 -8.03 2.20 4.02
CA GLY A 145 -9.04 3.25 3.89
C GLY A 145 -9.16 4.10 5.16
N ASP A 146 -9.23 3.45 6.32
CA ASP A 146 -9.31 4.12 7.62
C ASP A 146 -8.02 4.91 7.94
N PHE A 147 -6.87 4.36 7.57
CA PHE A 147 -5.58 5.03 7.75
C PHE A 147 -5.46 6.27 6.86
N ARG A 148 -5.82 6.17 5.58
CA ARG A 148 -5.80 7.31 4.65
C ARG A 148 -6.69 8.45 5.11
N LYS A 149 -7.90 8.13 5.57
CA LYS A 149 -8.81 9.15 6.10
C LYS A 149 -8.18 9.94 7.24
N LEU A 150 -7.46 9.28 8.15
CA LEU A 150 -6.78 9.96 9.24
C LEU A 150 -5.61 10.83 8.76
N GLU A 151 -4.85 10.37 7.75
CA GLU A 151 -3.79 11.18 7.16
C GLU A 151 -4.36 12.42 6.44
N ASP A 152 -5.50 12.26 5.76
CA ASP A 152 -6.22 13.39 5.14
C ASP A 152 -6.69 14.40 6.21
N ASP A 153 -7.27 13.94 7.32
CA ASP A 153 -7.69 14.78 8.45
C ASP A 153 -6.49 15.55 9.04
N LEU A 154 -5.31 14.90 9.13
CA LEU A 154 -4.08 15.55 9.58
C LEU A 154 -3.61 16.63 8.61
N ILE A 155 -3.62 16.35 7.31
CA ILE A 155 -3.24 17.29 6.25
C ILE A 155 -4.20 18.48 6.24
N GLU A 156 -5.51 18.26 6.32
CA GLU A 156 -6.52 19.31 6.39
C GLU A 156 -6.31 20.20 7.62
N SER A 157 -6.05 19.59 8.78
CA SER A 157 -5.75 20.31 10.02
C SER A 157 -4.47 21.13 9.92
N GLN A 158 -3.44 20.58 9.27
CA GLN A 158 -2.20 21.30 9.03
C GLN A 158 -2.46 22.55 8.19
N GLN A 159 -3.10 22.40 7.04
CA GLN A 159 -3.36 23.48 6.08
C GLN A 159 -4.39 24.50 6.59
N GLY A 160 -5.41 24.04 7.31
CA GLY A 160 -6.50 24.88 7.80
C GLY A 160 -6.22 25.63 9.10
N LEU A 161 -5.38 25.08 9.97
CA LEU A 161 -5.16 25.62 11.32
C LEU A 161 -3.69 25.96 11.59
N ILE A 162 -2.77 25.05 11.30
CA ILE A 162 -1.38 25.18 11.72
C ILE A 162 -0.59 26.10 10.77
N ASP A 163 -0.68 25.90 9.47
CA ASP A 163 0.05 26.72 8.50
C ASP A 163 -0.35 28.20 8.52
N PRO A 164 -1.64 28.57 8.67
CA PRO A 164 -2.02 29.97 8.84
C PRO A 164 -1.47 30.60 10.12
N PHE A 165 -1.44 29.84 11.23
CA PHE A 165 -0.82 30.28 12.48
C PHE A 165 0.68 30.52 12.27
N LEU A 166 1.40 29.55 11.71
CA LEU A 166 2.83 29.63 11.46
C LEU A 166 3.19 30.80 10.53
N ALA A 167 2.42 30.99 9.45
CA ALA A 167 2.64 32.07 8.51
C ALA A 167 2.43 33.48 9.09
N ARG A 168 1.52 33.59 10.06
CA ARG A 168 1.23 34.84 10.73
C ARG A 168 2.25 35.19 11.80
N GLU A 169 2.64 34.21 12.63
CA GLU A 169 3.41 34.43 13.84
C GLU A 169 4.93 34.33 13.63
N PHE A 170 5.38 33.66 12.58
CA PHE A 170 6.80 33.37 12.38
C PHE A 170 7.33 33.81 11.02
N PRO A 171 8.59 34.32 10.95
CA PRO A 171 9.29 34.56 9.70
C PRO A 171 9.74 33.22 9.10
N LEU A 172 8.87 32.55 8.37
CA LEU A 172 9.04 31.19 7.86
C LEU A 172 10.41 30.92 7.19
N ALA A 173 10.88 31.90 6.38
CA ALA A 173 12.18 31.78 5.72
C ALA A 173 13.36 31.70 6.72
N ALA A 174 13.22 32.30 7.89
CA ALA A 174 14.23 32.22 8.93
C ALA A 174 14.21 30.87 9.63
N VAL A 175 13.02 30.35 9.96
CA VAL A 175 12.83 29.02 10.58
C VAL A 175 13.36 27.93 9.67
N LEU A 176 12.97 27.94 8.39
CA LEU A 176 13.38 26.95 7.40
C LEU A 176 14.89 26.92 7.15
N ARG A 177 15.54 28.09 7.19
CA ARG A 177 16.99 28.19 7.04
C ARG A 177 17.76 27.61 8.22
N GLU A 178 17.30 27.88 9.46
CA GLU A 178 17.95 27.38 10.66
C GLU A 178 17.76 25.90 10.88
N ALA A 179 16.64 25.39 10.37
CA ALA A 179 16.40 23.97 10.32
C ALA A 179 17.20 23.28 9.19
N ASP A 180 18.09 24.02 8.49
CA ASP A 180 18.85 23.55 7.32
C ASP A 180 17.95 22.99 6.19
N ALA A 181 16.70 23.44 6.18
CA ALA A 181 15.69 22.99 5.21
C ALA A 181 15.73 23.74 3.87
N LEU A 182 16.45 24.87 3.82
CA LEU A 182 16.63 25.68 2.59
C LEU A 182 18.09 26.09 2.41
N PRO A 183 18.68 25.89 1.23
CA PRO A 183 20.04 26.32 0.89
C PRO A 183 20.12 27.82 0.61
N ILE A 184 19.58 28.68 1.49
CA ILE A 184 19.50 30.13 1.27
C ILE A 184 20.54 30.83 2.15
N SER A 185 21.46 31.56 1.53
CA SER A 185 22.50 32.35 2.19
C SER A 185 22.02 33.72 2.76
N ALA A 186 20.71 33.96 2.78
CA ALA A 186 20.16 35.23 3.27
C ALA A 186 20.32 35.33 4.80
N ARG A 187 21.13 36.28 5.28
CA ARG A 187 21.24 36.62 6.69
C ARG A 187 19.96 37.34 7.14
N SER A 188 19.17 36.68 7.99
CA SER A 188 18.11 37.36 8.72
C SER A 188 18.70 37.92 10.01
N THR A 189 18.55 39.24 10.19
CA THR A 189 18.96 39.98 11.40
C THR A 189 17.80 40.13 12.38
N THR A 190 16.70 39.44 12.14
CA THR A 190 15.49 39.57 12.98
C THR A 190 15.69 38.88 14.32
N THR A 191 15.60 39.62 15.39
CA THR A 191 15.49 39.10 16.76
C THR A 191 14.30 38.14 16.79
N ARG A 192 14.52 36.88 17.16
CA ARG A 192 13.45 35.90 17.16
C ARG A 192 12.65 36.00 18.40
N ASP A 193 11.39 36.25 18.22
CA ASP A 193 10.41 36.21 19.28
C ASP A 193 9.70 34.85 19.24
N TRP A 194 9.93 34.04 20.27
CA TRP A 194 9.27 32.74 20.45
C TRP A 194 8.04 32.87 21.35
N GLU A 195 7.70 34.08 21.81
CA GLU A 195 6.54 34.33 22.65
C GLU A 195 5.25 33.73 22.07
N PRO A 196 4.98 33.77 20.74
CA PRO A 196 3.80 33.16 20.16
C PRO A 196 3.65 31.67 20.46
N LEU A 197 4.75 30.93 20.64
CA LEU A 197 4.70 29.49 21.00
C LEU A 197 4.23 29.26 22.44
N THR A 198 4.33 30.26 23.31
CA THR A 198 3.88 30.17 24.71
C THR A 198 2.38 30.39 24.87
N SER A 199 1.73 30.91 23.84
CA SER A 199 0.29 31.19 23.87
C SER A 199 -0.55 29.93 24.04
N ASP A 200 -1.68 30.03 24.70
CA ASP A 200 -2.63 28.91 24.85
C ASP A 200 -3.11 28.41 23.50
N HIS A 201 -3.20 29.31 22.50
CA HIS A 201 -3.57 28.94 21.14
C HIS A 201 -2.51 28.02 20.50
N ALA A 202 -1.22 28.40 20.54
CA ALA A 202 -0.14 27.58 20.01
C ALA A 202 -0.03 26.23 20.72
N ARG A 203 -0.13 26.22 22.05
CA ARG A 203 -0.10 25.00 22.85
C ARG A 203 -1.27 24.08 22.49
N SER A 204 -2.44 24.64 22.23
CA SER A 204 -3.62 23.87 21.79
C SER A 204 -3.42 23.27 20.41
N LEU A 205 -2.83 24.00 19.46
CA LEU A 205 -2.51 23.50 18.11
C LEU A 205 -1.47 22.38 18.17
N MET A 206 -0.41 22.55 18.95
CA MET A 206 0.62 21.53 19.15
C MET A 206 0.05 20.25 19.78
N ALA A 207 -0.77 20.40 20.82
CA ALA A 207 -1.42 19.27 21.50
C ALA A 207 -2.41 18.54 20.57
N PHE A 208 -3.16 19.30 19.77
CA PHE A 208 -4.09 18.74 18.79
C PHE A 208 -3.35 17.95 17.71
N LYS A 209 -2.29 18.52 17.10
CA LYS A 209 -1.45 17.82 16.13
C LYS A 209 -0.85 16.55 16.74
N LEU A 210 -0.29 16.64 17.94
CA LEU A 210 0.29 15.50 18.65
C LEU A 210 -0.75 14.37 18.87
N SER A 211 -1.98 14.73 19.22
CA SER A 211 -3.07 13.76 19.38
C SER A 211 -3.39 13.01 18.09
N LEU A 212 -3.53 13.74 16.96
CA LEU A 212 -3.75 13.11 15.65
C LEU A 212 -2.58 12.22 15.23
N MET A 213 -1.34 12.69 15.48
CA MET A 213 -0.15 11.91 15.17
C MET A 213 -0.09 10.61 15.96
N LYS A 214 -0.38 10.62 17.25
CA LYS A 214 -0.42 9.40 18.10
C LYS A 214 -1.45 8.39 17.58
N ILE A 215 -2.65 8.85 17.24
CA ILE A 215 -3.67 7.98 16.62
C ILE A 215 -3.15 7.40 15.31
N GLY A 216 -2.44 8.21 14.49
CA GLY A 216 -1.82 7.76 13.25
C GLY A 216 -0.76 6.69 13.47
N THR A 217 0.11 6.87 14.47
CA THR A 217 1.15 5.90 14.83
C THR A 217 0.53 4.57 15.31
N GLU A 218 -0.53 4.62 16.12
CA GLU A 218 -1.25 3.42 16.56
C GLU A 218 -1.89 2.66 15.37
N ARG A 219 -2.57 3.39 14.48
CA ARG A 219 -3.17 2.79 13.27
C ARG A 219 -2.11 2.28 12.29
N GLY A 220 -0.99 2.99 12.15
CA GLY A 220 0.15 2.54 11.37
C GLY A 220 0.75 1.24 11.90
N SER A 221 0.81 1.07 13.22
CA SER A 221 1.25 -0.19 13.85
C SER A 221 0.31 -1.34 13.55
N ALA A 222 -0.99 -1.13 13.67
CA ALA A 222 -1.99 -2.14 13.35
C ALA A 222 -2.02 -2.50 11.85
N LEU A 223 -1.73 -1.52 10.99
CA LEU A 223 -1.60 -1.73 9.54
C LEU A 223 -0.35 -2.58 9.22
N GLU A 224 0.79 -2.29 9.87
CA GLU A 224 2.02 -3.07 9.72
C GLU A 224 1.81 -4.53 10.12
N GLU A 225 1.16 -4.78 11.25
CA GLU A 225 0.84 -6.13 11.72
C GLU A 225 -0.01 -6.89 10.69
N GLN A 226 -1.05 -6.27 10.17
CA GLN A 226 -1.91 -6.87 9.14
C GLN A 226 -1.14 -7.16 7.83
N MET A 227 -0.26 -6.24 7.41
CA MET A 227 0.59 -6.46 6.23
C MET A 227 1.55 -7.64 6.43
N LEU A 228 2.16 -7.76 7.61
CA LEU A 228 3.07 -8.85 7.93
C LEU A 228 2.36 -10.20 8.01
N GLU A 229 1.17 -10.24 8.60
CA GLU A 229 0.34 -11.45 8.65
C GLU A 229 -0.02 -11.94 7.24
N LEU A 230 -0.52 -11.03 6.40
CA LEU A 230 -0.88 -11.36 5.02
C LEU A 230 0.36 -11.74 4.18
N LEU A 231 1.48 -11.05 4.37
CA LEU A 231 2.75 -11.38 3.72
C LEU A 231 3.18 -12.81 4.06
N GLY A 232 3.06 -13.21 5.34
CA GLY A 232 3.36 -14.58 5.78
C GLY A 232 2.47 -15.64 5.09
N LEU A 233 1.18 -15.34 4.89
CA LEU A 233 0.28 -16.23 4.14
C LEU A 233 0.69 -16.35 2.67
N VAL A 234 1.04 -15.22 2.03
CA VAL A 234 1.48 -15.19 0.63
C VAL A 234 2.81 -15.94 0.46
N GLU A 235 3.79 -15.70 1.33
CA GLU A 235 5.11 -16.38 1.32
C GLU A 235 4.96 -17.91 1.53
N GLY A 236 4.09 -18.30 2.45
CA GLY A 236 3.76 -19.71 2.66
C GLY A 236 3.24 -20.35 1.38
N ARG A 237 2.34 -19.69 0.67
CA ARG A 237 1.79 -20.18 -0.58
C ARG A 237 2.81 -20.22 -1.72
N VAL A 238 3.65 -19.19 -1.85
CA VAL A 238 4.76 -19.15 -2.82
C VAL A 238 5.73 -20.31 -2.57
N SER A 239 6.08 -20.58 -1.31
CA SER A 239 6.99 -21.67 -0.95
C SER A 239 6.42 -23.07 -1.25
N GLU A 240 5.10 -23.24 -1.32
CA GLU A 240 4.44 -24.48 -1.77
C GLU A 240 4.57 -24.66 -3.29
N LEU A 241 4.54 -23.55 -4.06
CA LEU A 241 4.67 -23.58 -5.51
C LEU A 241 6.10 -23.91 -5.98
N ASP A 242 7.10 -23.48 -5.22
CA ASP A 242 8.53 -23.70 -5.53
C ASP A 242 9.01 -25.12 -5.22
N ARG A 243 8.16 -26.03 -4.68
CA ARG A 243 8.47 -27.45 -4.34
C ARG A 243 7.97 -28.41 -5.39
#